data_f336cc4e9b19e582da73838828a70d52
#
_entry.id   f336cc4e9b19e582da73838828a70d52
#
_cell.length_a   1.000
_cell.length_b   1.000
_cell.length_c   1.000
_cell.angle_alpha   90.00
_cell.angle_beta   90.00
_cell.angle_gamma   90.00
#
_symmetry.space_group_name_H-M   'P 1'
#
loop_
_entity.id
_entity.type
_entity.pdbx_description
1 polymer ?
#
loop_
_entity_poly.entity_id
_entity_poly.type
_entity_poly.pdbx_seq_one_letter_code
_entity_poly.pdbx_strand_id
1 'polypeptide(L)'
;MRGAELDRACAGLFCVGFHGTAPSPEILELVRRGVYGVILFGRNVESAEQVAELSGALKRAAQRPFMITVDQEGGRVARLRALHGFTEIPAMRVVGREGNPGLAREVGVLLGRELRAVGIDQDYAPVVDVDSNPANPVIGDRSFGRDPELVGRLGAALAVGLQSEGVAACAKHFPGHGDTSQDSHRHLPRLSHAMERLDAVELAPFRALSMAGVASVMTAHVVFEALDPQRPATLSLAVMRLLRERCGFHGPAISDDLEMKAVSEHFPLEQTVPDTILAGVDGFLVCHTAERQHRAIDLLRKAIEEGRVPRERLVEATGRIALLKKFAGDPPDVLQVRERLRATKRPELAGRLPSALPGRDPTAV
;
A
#
# COMPACT_ATOMS: atom_id res chain seq x y z
N MET A 1 21.63 -16.16 -10.82
CA MET A 1 20.52 -16.86 -10.12
C MET A 1 19.91 -17.92 -11.03
N ARG A 2 19.71 -19.16 -10.55
CA ARG A 2 19.01 -20.26 -11.26
C ARG A 2 18.26 -21.13 -10.23
N GLY A 3 17.29 -21.93 -10.69
CA GLY A 3 16.57 -22.86 -9.83
C GLY A 3 15.95 -22.22 -8.60
N ALA A 4 16.19 -22.78 -7.41
CA ALA A 4 15.61 -22.31 -6.14
C ALA A 4 16.01 -20.87 -5.75
N GLU A 5 17.19 -20.40 -6.15
CA GLU A 5 17.61 -19.01 -5.91
C GLU A 5 16.78 -18.02 -6.73
N LEU A 6 16.52 -18.35 -7.99
CA LEU A 6 15.66 -17.52 -8.85
C LEU A 6 14.21 -17.53 -8.35
N ASP A 7 13.69 -18.70 -7.97
CA ASP A 7 12.33 -18.81 -7.41
C ASP A 7 12.16 -17.93 -6.17
N ARG A 8 13.11 -17.99 -5.23
CA ARG A 8 13.10 -17.16 -4.03
C ARG A 8 13.22 -15.65 -4.33
N ALA A 9 14.04 -15.28 -5.32
CA ALA A 9 14.18 -13.89 -5.73
C ALA A 9 12.86 -13.36 -6.34
N CYS A 10 12.19 -14.17 -7.18
CA CYS A 10 10.87 -13.82 -7.73
C CYS A 10 9.81 -13.73 -6.63
N ALA A 11 9.70 -14.74 -5.76
CA ALA A 11 8.76 -14.73 -4.64
C ALA A 11 8.98 -13.51 -3.73
N GLY A 12 10.24 -13.10 -3.56
CA GLY A 12 10.63 -11.93 -2.76
C GLY A 12 10.16 -10.59 -3.26
N LEU A 13 9.46 -10.52 -4.39
CA LEU A 13 8.78 -9.33 -4.89
C LEU A 13 7.27 -9.32 -4.57
N PHE A 14 6.72 -10.37 -3.96
CA PHE A 14 5.29 -10.48 -3.68
C PHE A 14 4.96 -10.22 -2.22
N CYS A 15 3.90 -9.45 -1.98
CA CYS A 15 3.16 -9.38 -0.74
C CYS A 15 1.78 -9.99 -1.00
N VAL A 16 1.36 -10.91 -0.15
CA VAL A 16 0.18 -11.75 -0.38
C VAL A 16 -0.82 -11.66 0.74
N GLY A 17 -2.12 -11.76 0.43
CA GLY A 17 -3.16 -11.86 1.44
C GLY A 17 -3.59 -13.31 1.67
N PHE A 18 -4.36 -13.52 2.72
CA PHE A 18 -4.89 -14.85 3.07
C PHE A 18 -6.20 -14.74 3.87
N HIS A 19 -6.85 -15.85 4.14
CA HIS A 19 -8.08 -15.93 4.96
C HIS A 19 -7.77 -16.50 6.32
N GLY A 20 -8.51 -16.01 7.34
CA GLY A 20 -8.44 -16.49 8.72
C GLY A 20 -7.54 -15.66 9.62
N THR A 21 -7.66 -15.92 10.93
CA THR A 21 -7.03 -15.16 12.03
C THR A 21 -5.81 -15.86 12.61
N ALA A 22 -5.42 -17.01 12.02
CA ALA A 22 -4.21 -17.76 12.31
C ALA A 22 -3.51 -18.14 10.99
N PRO A 23 -2.19 -18.41 10.98
CA PRO A 23 -1.48 -18.81 9.79
C PRO A 23 -1.98 -20.17 9.27
N SER A 24 -2.53 -20.19 8.04
CA SER A 24 -2.91 -21.44 7.37
C SER A 24 -1.69 -22.15 6.77
N PRO A 25 -1.78 -23.45 6.45
CA PRO A 25 -0.71 -24.16 5.76
C PRO A 25 -0.29 -23.50 4.45
N GLU A 26 -1.26 -22.99 3.69
CA GLU A 26 -1.04 -22.33 2.38
C GLU A 26 -0.23 -21.04 2.53
N ILE A 27 -0.59 -20.15 3.50
CA ILE A 27 0.20 -18.94 3.71
C ILE A 27 1.61 -19.27 4.22
N LEU A 28 1.75 -20.28 5.08
CA LEU A 28 3.07 -20.71 5.55
C LEU A 28 3.95 -21.27 4.43
N GLU A 29 3.37 -21.90 3.41
CA GLU A 29 4.08 -22.34 2.21
C GLU A 29 4.64 -21.15 1.44
N LEU A 30 3.81 -20.12 1.16
CA LEU A 30 4.23 -18.89 0.49
C LEU A 30 5.30 -18.13 1.29
N VAL A 31 5.15 -18.06 2.62
CA VAL A 31 6.17 -17.49 3.50
C VAL A 31 7.49 -18.23 3.36
N ARG A 32 7.51 -19.56 3.37
CA ARG A 32 8.75 -20.36 3.16
C ARG A 32 9.29 -20.22 1.75
N ARG A 33 8.43 -20.10 0.73
CA ARG A 33 8.81 -19.87 -0.66
C ARG A 33 9.58 -18.56 -0.84
N GLY A 34 9.29 -17.54 -0.03
CA GLY A 34 10.12 -16.34 -0.05
C GLY A 34 9.40 -15.02 -0.23
N VAL A 35 8.06 -14.95 -0.22
CA VAL A 35 7.32 -13.68 -0.33
C VAL A 35 7.83 -12.66 0.69
N TYR A 36 7.90 -11.36 0.30
CA TYR A 36 8.48 -10.35 1.19
C TYR A 36 7.59 -9.98 2.36
N GLY A 37 6.29 -10.22 2.24
CA GLY A 37 5.34 -9.87 3.28
C GLY A 37 3.95 -10.42 3.06
N VAL A 38 3.09 -10.14 4.02
CA VAL A 38 1.64 -10.37 3.96
C VAL A 38 0.88 -9.09 4.23
N ILE A 39 -0.29 -8.94 3.58
CA ILE A 39 -1.25 -7.88 3.86
C ILE A 39 -2.41 -8.44 4.70
N LEU A 40 -2.75 -7.74 5.79
CA LEU A 40 -3.88 -8.05 6.65
C LEU A 40 -5.11 -7.21 6.26
N PHE A 41 -6.26 -7.89 6.21
CA PHE A 41 -7.58 -7.30 6.00
C PHE A 41 -8.45 -7.46 7.25
N GLY A 42 -9.65 -6.88 7.26
CA GLY A 42 -10.59 -7.07 8.36
C GLY A 42 -10.87 -8.55 8.69
N ARG A 43 -10.84 -9.44 7.69
CA ARG A 43 -10.99 -10.90 7.85
C ARG A 43 -9.86 -11.58 8.65
N ASN A 44 -8.78 -10.86 8.92
CA ASN A 44 -7.65 -11.36 9.69
C ASN A 44 -7.60 -10.80 11.12
N VAL A 45 -8.61 -10.02 11.54
CA VAL A 45 -8.58 -9.24 12.77
C VAL A 45 -9.74 -9.62 13.69
N GLU A 46 -9.44 -10.07 14.91
CA GLU A 46 -10.40 -10.33 16.00
C GLU A 46 -10.11 -9.47 17.24
N SER A 47 -8.83 -9.32 17.60
CA SER A 47 -8.37 -8.49 18.71
C SER A 47 -6.93 -8.04 18.48
N ALA A 48 -6.47 -7.08 19.24
CA ALA A 48 -5.09 -6.61 19.14
C ALA A 48 -4.09 -7.72 19.50
N GLU A 49 -4.39 -8.53 20.52
CA GLU A 49 -3.54 -9.65 20.93
C GLU A 49 -3.48 -10.73 19.85
N GLN A 50 -4.64 -11.06 19.26
CA GLN A 50 -4.68 -12.04 18.17
C GLN A 50 -3.87 -11.55 16.95
N VAL A 51 -3.95 -10.27 16.55
CA VAL A 51 -3.14 -9.71 15.47
C VAL A 51 -1.65 -9.78 15.80
N ALA A 52 -1.26 -9.52 17.04
CA ALA A 52 0.14 -9.64 17.47
C ALA A 52 0.62 -11.10 17.43
N GLU A 53 -0.18 -12.05 17.87
CA GLU A 53 0.11 -13.49 17.76
C GLU A 53 0.29 -13.93 16.32
N LEU A 54 -0.63 -13.53 15.44
CA LEU A 54 -0.59 -13.80 14.00
C LEU A 54 0.67 -13.21 13.37
N SER A 55 0.95 -11.92 13.61
CA SER A 55 2.14 -11.22 13.09
C SER A 55 3.42 -11.91 13.56
N GLY A 56 3.49 -12.23 14.87
CA GLY A 56 4.63 -12.92 15.46
C GLY A 56 4.84 -14.31 14.86
N ALA A 57 3.78 -15.09 14.67
CA ALA A 57 3.85 -16.43 14.08
C ALA A 57 4.37 -16.40 12.64
N LEU A 58 3.86 -15.48 11.80
CA LEU A 58 4.31 -15.31 10.42
C LEU A 58 5.77 -14.87 10.33
N LYS A 59 6.21 -13.90 11.15
CA LYS A 59 7.60 -13.45 11.22
C LYS A 59 8.55 -14.56 11.66
N ARG A 60 8.18 -15.35 12.67
CA ARG A 60 8.99 -16.53 13.09
C ARG A 60 9.08 -17.59 11.99
N ALA A 61 7.98 -17.84 11.27
CA ALA A 61 7.98 -18.81 10.16
C ALA A 61 8.86 -18.37 8.99
N ALA A 62 8.98 -17.06 8.74
CA ALA A 62 9.78 -16.52 7.65
C ALA A 62 11.28 -16.68 7.85
N GLN A 63 11.80 -16.65 9.10
CA GLN A 63 13.22 -16.74 9.46
C GLN A 63 14.14 -15.75 8.70
N ARG A 64 13.60 -14.59 8.32
CA ARG A 64 14.25 -13.48 7.61
C ARG A 64 13.45 -12.21 7.80
N PRO A 65 13.97 -11.01 7.43
CA PRO A 65 13.16 -9.78 7.41
C PRO A 65 11.89 -9.99 6.57
N PHE A 66 10.72 -9.87 7.23
CA PHE A 66 9.41 -10.18 6.69
C PHE A 66 8.43 -9.09 7.11
N MET A 67 7.65 -8.57 6.14
CA MET A 67 6.77 -7.45 6.34
C MET A 67 5.34 -7.91 6.67
N ILE A 68 4.75 -7.33 7.69
CA ILE A 68 3.30 -7.38 7.91
C ILE A 68 2.75 -6.01 7.49
N THR A 69 1.79 -6.00 6.59
CA THR A 69 1.27 -4.77 5.99
C THR A 69 -0.25 -4.67 6.16
N VAL A 70 -0.79 -3.46 6.06
CA VAL A 70 -2.22 -3.19 6.27
C VAL A 70 -2.65 -1.93 5.51
N ASP A 71 -3.96 -1.79 5.25
CA ASP A 71 -4.59 -0.50 4.93
C ASP A 71 -5.21 0.07 6.20
N GLN A 72 -4.56 1.01 6.84
CA GLN A 72 -5.05 1.70 8.03
C GLN A 72 -5.09 3.21 7.77
N GLU A 73 -5.91 3.63 6.79
CA GLU A 73 -6.00 5.03 6.36
C GLU A 73 -6.73 5.92 7.36
N GLY A 74 -7.60 5.33 8.17
CA GLY A 74 -8.62 6.02 8.96
C GLY A 74 -9.98 6.08 8.26
N GLY A 75 -11.00 6.56 8.97
CA GLY A 75 -12.37 6.62 8.47
C GLY A 75 -12.90 5.26 8.05
N ARG A 76 -13.42 5.18 6.83
CA ARG A 76 -14.02 3.95 6.29
C ARG A 76 -13.02 2.87 5.89
N VAL A 77 -11.76 3.24 5.62
CA VAL A 77 -10.69 2.28 5.32
C VAL A 77 -9.76 2.16 6.53
N ALA A 78 -10.13 1.28 7.43
CA ALA A 78 -9.37 0.92 8.61
C ALA A 78 -9.69 -0.52 8.99
N ARG A 79 -8.67 -1.35 9.22
CA ARG A 79 -8.84 -2.75 9.59
C ARG A 79 -8.83 -2.91 11.11
N LEU A 80 -8.03 -2.09 11.77
CA LEU A 80 -7.88 -2.06 13.21
C LEU A 80 -8.78 -0.96 13.78
N ARG A 81 -9.81 -1.36 14.54
CA ARG A 81 -10.91 -0.51 15.00
C ARG A 81 -10.96 -0.43 16.53
N ALA A 82 -11.76 0.50 17.07
CA ALA A 82 -11.93 0.66 18.51
C ALA A 82 -12.43 -0.61 19.19
N LEU A 83 -13.28 -1.39 18.53
CA LEU A 83 -13.75 -2.68 19.04
C LEU A 83 -12.63 -3.71 19.25
N HIS A 84 -11.49 -3.54 18.57
CA HIS A 84 -10.28 -4.35 18.74
C HIS A 84 -9.26 -3.71 19.70
N GLY A 85 -9.57 -2.55 20.30
CA GLY A 85 -8.71 -1.84 21.26
C GLY A 85 -7.88 -0.69 20.69
N PHE A 86 -7.99 -0.40 19.39
CA PHE A 86 -7.26 0.69 18.70
C PHE A 86 -7.99 2.03 18.80
N THR A 87 -7.33 3.10 18.41
CA THR A 87 -7.94 4.43 18.34
C THR A 87 -8.71 4.60 17.02
N GLU A 88 -9.93 5.10 17.09
CA GLU A 88 -10.66 5.50 15.89
C GLU A 88 -10.04 6.78 15.31
N ILE A 89 -9.49 6.67 14.12
CA ILE A 89 -8.97 7.79 13.35
C ILE A 89 -10.03 8.17 12.30
N PRO A 90 -10.42 9.46 12.21
CA PRO A 90 -11.39 9.90 11.21
C PRO A 90 -10.83 9.81 9.80
N ALA A 91 -11.71 9.96 8.80
CA ALA A 91 -11.30 10.09 7.41
C ALA A 91 -10.34 11.28 7.22
N MET A 92 -9.36 11.15 6.34
CA MET A 92 -8.33 12.17 6.13
C MET A 92 -8.89 13.53 5.67
N ARG A 93 -10.11 13.57 5.12
CA ARG A 93 -10.84 14.84 4.87
C ARG A 93 -11.04 15.68 6.13
N VAL A 94 -11.22 15.05 7.29
CA VAL A 94 -11.36 15.78 8.57
C VAL A 94 -10.02 16.43 8.93
N VAL A 95 -8.91 15.68 8.83
CA VAL A 95 -7.55 16.21 9.03
C VAL A 95 -7.23 17.30 8.02
N GLY A 96 -7.69 17.12 6.77
CA GLY A 96 -7.54 18.09 5.68
C GLY A 96 -8.21 19.43 5.94
N ARG A 97 -9.40 19.42 6.57
CA ARG A 97 -10.13 20.65 6.94
C ARG A 97 -9.40 21.49 7.98
N GLU A 98 -8.66 20.85 8.89
CA GLU A 98 -7.82 21.56 9.87
C GLU A 98 -6.59 22.20 9.21
N GLY A 99 -6.14 21.68 8.06
CA GLY A 99 -5.03 22.23 7.28
C GLY A 99 -3.68 22.27 8.00
N ASN A 100 -3.55 21.56 9.14
CA ASN A 100 -2.41 21.64 10.04
C ASN A 100 -1.46 20.42 9.84
N PRO A 101 -0.24 20.62 9.29
CA PRO A 101 0.72 19.52 9.12
C PRO A 101 1.20 18.91 10.44
N GLY A 102 1.24 19.69 11.53
CA GLY A 102 1.57 19.17 12.87
C GLY A 102 0.54 18.13 13.31
N LEU A 103 -0.76 18.40 13.11
CA LEU A 103 -1.83 17.46 13.42
C LEU A 103 -1.74 16.19 12.54
N ALA A 104 -1.51 16.35 11.25
CA ALA A 104 -1.33 15.20 10.34
C ALA A 104 -0.15 14.32 10.78
N ARG A 105 0.96 14.93 11.22
CA ARG A 105 2.11 14.20 11.76
C ARG A 105 1.76 13.49 13.06
N GLU A 106 1.04 14.12 13.98
CA GLU A 106 0.58 13.50 15.22
C GLU A 106 -0.31 12.27 14.97
N VAL A 107 -1.22 12.36 13.97
CA VAL A 107 -2.03 11.21 13.50
C VAL A 107 -1.12 10.09 12.98
N GLY A 108 -0.13 10.40 12.16
CA GLY A 108 0.84 9.43 11.67
C GLY A 108 1.64 8.75 12.79
N VAL A 109 2.09 9.51 13.80
CA VAL A 109 2.76 8.96 14.99
C VAL A 109 1.85 8.01 15.77
N LEU A 110 0.58 8.39 15.96
CA LEU A 110 -0.39 7.55 16.67
C LEU A 110 -0.62 6.23 15.93
N LEU A 111 -0.91 6.31 14.62
CA LEU A 111 -1.06 5.13 13.75
C LEU A 111 0.20 4.25 13.81
N GLY A 112 1.37 4.83 13.65
CA GLY A 112 2.64 4.11 13.68
C GLY A 112 2.86 3.33 14.97
N ARG A 113 2.61 3.95 16.13
CA ARG A 113 2.73 3.30 17.44
C ARG A 113 1.77 2.13 17.60
N GLU A 114 0.50 2.32 17.22
CA GLU A 114 -0.50 1.26 17.34
C GLU A 114 -0.19 0.09 16.41
N LEU A 115 0.23 0.37 15.16
CA LEU A 115 0.63 -0.65 14.20
C LEU A 115 1.86 -1.43 14.67
N ARG A 116 2.89 -0.73 15.18
CA ARG A 116 4.09 -1.39 15.72
C ARG A 116 3.78 -2.25 16.95
N ALA A 117 2.84 -1.83 17.80
CA ALA A 117 2.46 -2.61 18.98
C ALA A 117 1.98 -4.03 18.63
N VAL A 118 1.39 -4.23 17.46
CA VAL A 118 0.90 -5.53 16.97
C VAL A 118 1.76 -6.14 15.86
N GLY A 119 2.96 -5.58 15.65
CA GLY A 119 3.96 -6.14 14.73
C GLY A 119 3.74 -5.83 13.25
N ILE A 120 2.91 -4.83 12.91
CA ILE A 120 2.73 -4.33 11.54
C ILE A 120 3.89 -3.39 11.20
N ASP A 121 4.43 -3.54 10.00
CA ASP A 121 5.66 -2.90 9.52
C ASP A 121 5.42 -1.88 8.42
N GLN A 122 4.29 -1.96 7.72
CA GLN A 122 3.91 -1.03 6.65
C GLN A 122 2.42 -0.74 6.68
N ASP A 123 2.10 0.54 6.52
CA ASP A 123 0.75 1.01 6.25
C ASP A 123 0.65 1.51 4.80
N TYR A 124 -0.33 1.02 4.06
CA TYR A 124 -0.66 1.56 2.73
C TYR A 124 -1.44 2.87 2.88
N ALA A 125 -0.81 3.82 3.55
CA ALA A 125 -1.22 5.20 3.79
C ALA A 125 0.03 6.12 3.72
N PRO A 126 -0.15 7.39 3.34
CA PRO A 126 -1.39 8.13 3.11
C PRO A 126 -1.99 7.97 1.70
N VAL A 127 -3.30 8.19 1.59
CA VAL A 127 -3.95 8.50 0.32
C VAL A 127 -3.64 9.95 -0.03
N VAL A 128 -2.97 10.18 -1.14
CA VAL A 128 -2.57 11.51 -1.64
C VAL A 128 -3.22 11.86 -2.98
N ASP A 129 -4.26 11.11 -3.32
CA ASP A 129 -5.16 11.48 -4.41
C ASP A 129 -5.83 12.81 -4.13
N VAL A 130 -5.82 13.72 -5.09
CA VAL A 130 -6.52 15.01 -5.01
C VAL A 130 -7.98 14.80 -5.38
N ASP A 131 -8.92 15.09 -4.47
CA ASP A 131 -10.37 14.91 -4.69
C ASP A 131 -10.91 15.98 -5.64
N SER A 132 -10.50 15.93 -6.90
CA SER A 132 -10.89 16.89 -7.93
C SER A 132 -12.29 16.62 -8.51
N ASN A 133 -12.79 15.38 -8.42
CA ASN A 133 -14.13 14.99 -8.83
C ASN A 133 -15.03 14.68 -7.62
N PRO A 134 -16.02 15.53 -7.31
CA PRO A 134 -16.96 15.28 -6.19
C PRO A 134 -17.79 14.00 -6.33
N ALA A 135 -17.94 13.48 -7.55
CA ALA A 135 -18.68 12.25 -7.84
C ALA A 135 -17.81 11.00 -7.77
N ASN A 136 -16.52 11.12 -7.37
CA ASN A 136 -15.63 9.97 -7.25
C ASN A 136 -16.14 9.00 -6.17
N PRO A 137 -16.46 7.72 -6.55
CA PRO A 137 -17.07 6.78 -5.61
C PRO A 137 -16.05 6.13 -4.66
N VAL A 138 -14.75 6.22 -4.97
CA VAL A 138 -13.68 5.46 -4.28
C VAL A 138 -12.87 6.34 -3.33
N ILE A 139 -12.42 7.50 -3.79
CA ILE A 139 -11.52 8.37 -3.02
C ILE A 139 -12.31 9.22 -2.04
N GLY A 140 -13.04 10.22 -2.49
CA GLY A 140 -13.89 11.06 -1.65
C GLY A 140 -13.20 11.54 -0.36
N ASP A 141 -13.75 11.14 0.79
CA ASP A 141 -13.26 11.50 2.13
C ASP A 141 -11.95 10.83 2.57
N ARG A 142 -11.45 9.85 1.82
CA ARG A 142 -10.11 9.28 2.02
C ARG A 142 -9.00 10.30 1.71
N SER A 143 -9.27 11.25 0.78
CA SER A 143 -8.36 12.35 0.44
C SER A 143 -8.36 13.43 1.52
N PHE A 144 -7.22 14.09 1.73
CA PHE A 144 -7.12 15.28 2.57
C PHE A 144 -7.90 16.47 2.01
N GLY A 145 -8.06 16.58 0.68
CA GLY A 145 -8.74 17.71 0.08
C GLY A 145 -8.65 17.79 -1.44
N ARG A 146 -8.96 19.00 -1.94
CA ARG A 146 -9.00 19.32 -3.37
C ARG A 146 -7.83 20.20 -3.82
N ASP A 147 -7.07 20.74 -2.89
CA ASP A 147 -5.86 21.52 -3.16
C ASP A 147 -4.64 20.58 -3.18
N PRO A 148 -3.95 20.45 -4.32
CA PRO A 148 -2.79 19.55 -4.48
C PRO A 148 -1.64 19.86 -3.50
N GLU A 149 -1.41 21.14 -3.20
CA GLU A 149 -0.35 21.56 -2.27
C GLU A 149 -0.70 21.16 -0.83
N LEU A 150 -1.96 21.37 -0.43
CA LEU A 150 -2.43 20.95 0.88
C LEU A 150 -2.33 19.43 1.03
N VAL A 151 -2.81 18.66 0.04
CA VAL A 151 -2.73 17.19 0.04
C VAL A 151 -1.29 16.73 0.17
N GLY A 152 -0.37 17.33 -0.60
CA GLY A 152 1.06 17.02 -0.54
C GLY A 152 1.67 17.30 0.84
N ARG A 153 1.42 18.49 1.42
CA ARG A 153 1.95 18.88 2.74
C ARG A 153 1.44 17.97 3.85
N LEU A 154 0.13 17.69 3.89
CA LEU A 154 -0.47 16.87 4.95
C LEU A 154 -0.10 15.39 4.79
N GLY A 155 -0.09 14.88 3.55
CA GLY A 155 0.36 13.52 3.25
C GLY A 155 1.81 13.29 3.66
N ALA A 156 2.70 14.24 3.32
CA ALA A 156 4.11 14.17 3.73
C ALA A 156 4.26 14.18 5.26
N ALA A 157 3.52 15.03 5.96
CA ALA A 157 3.56 15.10 7.41
C ALA A 157 3.09 13.79 8.07
N LEU A 158 1.99 13.19 7.57
CA LEU A 158 1.50 11.88 8.04
C LEU A 158 2.52 10.78 7.79
N ALA A 159 3.10 10.71 6.58
CA ALA A 159 4.12 9.73 6.22
C ALA A 159 5.35 9.83 7.14
N VAL A 160 5.83 11.05 7.41
CA VAL A 160 6.93 11.28 8.36
C VAL A 160 6.56 10.81 9.78
N GLY A 161 5.30 11.04 10.19
CA GLY A 161 4.80 10.56 11.48
C GLY A 161 4.84 9.03 11.59
N LEU A 162 4.29 8.31 10.61
CA LEU A 162 4.33 6.84 10.53
C LEU A 162 5.77 6.32 10.58
N GLN A 163 6.64 6.87 9.74
CA GLN A 163 8.03 6.42 9.60
C GLN A 163 8.88 6.72 10.83
N SER A 164 8.55 7.77 11.60
CA SER A 164 9.24 8.06 12.86
C SER A 164 9.02 6.98 13.93
N GLU A 165 7.96 6.19 13.80
CA GLU A 165 7.64 5.06 14.68
C GLU A 165 8.06 3.70 14.07
N GLY A 166 8.82 3.72 12.97
CA GLY A 166 9.33 2.51 12.30
C GLY A 166 8.32 1.79 11.43
N VAL A 167 7.21 2.42 11.03
CA VAL A 167 6.23 1.87 10.09
C VAL A 167 6.42 2.53 8.73
N ALA A 168 6.65 1.72 7.69
CA ALA A 168 6.81 2.22 6.32
C ALA A 168 5.49 2.84 5.83
N ALA A 169 5.54 4.09 5.36
CA ALA A 169 4.42 4.72 4.69
C ALA A 169 4.39 4.39 3.20
N CYS A 170 3.20 4.39 2.60
CA CYS A 170 3.00 4.16 1.17
C CYS A 170 2.07 5.23 0.59
N ALA A 171 2.60 6.11 -0.25
CA ALA A 171 1.80 7.11 -0.95
C ALA A 171 0.98 6.47 -2.07
N LYS A 172 -0.33 6.74 -2.14
CA LYS A 172 -1.23 6.12 -3.11
C LYS A 172 -2.34 7.05 -3.58
N HIS A 173 -2.85 6.82 -4.80
CA HIS A 173 -2.56 5.80 -5.81
C HIS A 173 -1.95 6.48 -7.04
N PHE A 174 -0.67 6.24 -7.31
CA PHE A 174 0.09 6.93 -8.38
C PHE A 174 -0.44 6.59 -9.79
N PRO A 175 -0.57 7.57 -10.70
CA PRO A 175 -0.23 8.98 -10.58
C PRO A 175 -1.34 9.86 -10.00
N GLY A 176 -2.52 9.32 -9.63
CA GLY A 176 -3.67 10.00 -9.04
C GLY A 176 -4.98 9.35 -9.43
N HIS A 177 -5.81 9.01 -8.46
CA HIS A 177 -7.12 8.34 -8.65
C HIS A 177 -8.30 9.30 -8.34
N GLY A 178 -8.00 10.55 -7.95
CA GLY A 178 -9.01 11.46 -7.39
C GLY A 178 -10.07 11.97 -8.37
N ASP A 179 -9.79 11.97 -9.68
CA ASP A 179 -10.70 12.48 -10.70
C ASP A 179 -11.53 11.40 -11.43
N THR A 180 -11.36 10.13 -11.05
CA THR A 180 -12.10 9.04 -11.71
C THR A 180 -13.58 9.08 -11.36
N SER A 181 -14.43 8.69 -12.32
CA SER A 181 -15.89 8.55 -12.15
C SER A 181 -16.32 7.10 -11.94
N GLN A 182 -15.39 6.16 -12.00
CA GLN A 182 -15.62 4.72 -11.87
C GLN A 182 -14.77 4.12 -10.75
N ASP A 183 -15.27 3.06 -10.14
CA ASP A 183 -14.60 2.30 -9.10
C ASP A 183 -13.64 1.28 -9.74
N SER A 184 -12.33 1.40 -9.46
CA SER A 184 -11.30 0.48 -9.96
C SER A 184 -11.41 -0.94 -9.40
N HIS A 185 -12.14 -1.16 -8.31
CA HIS A 185 -12.47 -2.51 -7.85
C HIS A 185 -13.45 -3.24 -8.79
N ARG A 186 -14.16 -2.51 -9.66
CA ARG A 186 -15.21 -3.05 -10.53
C ARG A 186 -15.00 -2.80 -12.01
N HIS A 187 -14.32 -1.72 -12.37
CA HIS A 187 -14.15 -1.25 -13.76
C HIS A 187 -12.71 -0.80 -13.96
N LEU A 188 -12.29 -0.63 -15.21
CA LEU A 188 -11.02 0.00 -15.55
C LEU A 188 -11.25 1.50 -15.85
N PRO A 189 -11.01 2.39 -14.86
CA PRO A 189 -11.20 3.83 -15.04
C PRO A 189 -10.24 4.41 -16.07
N ARG A 190 -10.66 5.46 -16.76
CA ARG A 190 -9.88 6.17 -17.78
C ARG A 190 -9.93 7.67 -17.52
N LEU A 191 -8.76 8.33 -17.65
CA LEU A 191 -8.61 9.78 -17.52
C LEU A 191 -7.91 10.34 -18.75
N SER A 192 -8.49 11.38 -19.36
CA SER A 192 -7.98 12.03 -20.58
C SER A 192 -7.22 13.33 -20.29
N HIS A 193 -6.69 13.49 -19.07
CA HIS A 193 -5.97 14.71 -18.67
C HIS A 193 -4.68 14.90 -19.46
N ALA A 194 -4.48 16.13 -19.95
CA ALA A 194 -3.21 16.55 -20.55
C ALA A 194 -2.08 16.56 -19.51
N MET A 195 -0.85 16.47 -19.96
CA MET A 195 0.34 16.39 -19.12
C MET A 195 0.47 17.59 -18.15
N GLU A 196 0.10 18.78 -18.61
CA GLU A 196 0.12 20.00 -17.80
C GLU A 196 -0.81 19.90 -16.60
N ARG A 197 -2.00 19.31 -16.79
CA ARG A 197 -2.94 19.05 -15.70
C ARG A 197 -2.38 18.01 -14.72
N LEU A 198 -1.86 16.89 -15.22
CA LEU A 198 -1.29 15.84 -14.39
C LEU A 198 -0.13 16.39 -13.55
N ASP A 199 0.70 17.23 -14.14
CA ASP A 199 1.87 17.85 -13.47
C ASP A 199 1.44 18.83 -12.37
N ALA A 200 0.40 19.62 -12.61
CA ALA A 200 -0.07 20.64 -11.68
C ALA A 200 -0.89 20.06 -10.52
N VAL A 201 -1.63 18.98 -10.73
CA VAL A 201 -2.60 18.46 -9.77
C VAL A 201 -2.19 17.08 -9.25
N GLU A 202 -2.19 16.08 -10.13
CA GLU A 202 -2.06 14.68 -9.70
C GLU A 202 -0.65 14.36 -9.20
N LEU A 203 0.41 14.85 -9.86
CA LEU A 203 1.80 14.56 -9.50
C LEU A 203 2.35 15.44 -8.36
N ALA A 204 1.72 16.57 -8.07
CA ALA A 204 2.21 17.51 -7.07
C ALA A 204 2.33 16.88 -5.66
N PRO A 205 1.33 16.13 -5.13
CA PRO A 205 1.46 15.43 -3.86
C PRO A 205 2.58 14.39 -3.86
N PHE A 206 2.77 13.63 -4.94
CA PHE A 206 3.82 12.61 -5.01
C PHE A 206 5.22 13.22 -5.01
N ARG A 207 5.42 14.41 -5.60
CA ARG A 207 6.68 15.17 -5.45
C ARG A 207 6.94 15.54 -3.99
N ALA A 208 5.93 16.05 -3.30
CA ALA A 208 6.06 16.42 -1.89
C ALA A 208 6.44 15.21 -1.01
N LEU A 209 5.81 14.05 -1.23
CA LEU A 209 6.12 12.84 -0.48
C LEU A 209 7.48 12.25 -0.85
N SER A 210 7.88 12.34 -2.12
CA SER A 210 9.22 11.95 -2.56
C SER A 210 10.29 12.76 -1.84
N MET A 211 10.12 14.09 -1.76
CA MET A 211 11.02 14.98 -1.02
C MET A 211 11.03 14.71 0.49
N ALA A 212 9.89 14.28 1.05
CA ALA A 212 9.78 13.89 2.45
C ALA A 212 10.35 12.50 2.76
N GLY A 213 10.81 11.75 1.75
CA GLY A 213 11.40 10.44 1.92
C GLY A 213 10.38 9.33 2.22
N VAL A 214 9.20 9.35 1.59
CA VAL A 214 8.21 8.26 1.73
C VAL A 214 8.83 6.92 1.35
N ALA A 215 8.53 5.87 2.12
CA ALA A 215 9.16 4.56 1.98
C ALA A 215 8.76 3.83 0.69
N SER A 216 7.52 4.00 0.23
CA SER A 216 7.02 3.36 -0.99
C SER A 216 5.92 4.18 -1.66
N VAL A 217 5.63 3.86 -2.92
CA VAL A 217 4.50 4.41 -3.69
C VAL A 217 3.71 3.25 -4.29
N MET A 218 2.38 3.29 -4.19
CA MET A 218 1.48 2.32 -4.80
C MET A 218 0.88 2.88 -6.08
N THR A 219 0.82 2.06 -7.14
CA THR A 219 0.27 2.44 -8.45
C THR A 219 -1.25 2.29 -8.49
N ALA A 220 -1.91 3.11 -9.31
CA ALA A 220 -3.33 3.01 -9.60
C ALA A 220 -3.63 2.07 -10.76
N HIS A 221 -4.76 1.36 -10.71
CA HIS A 221 -5.31 0.65 -11.87
C HIS A 221 -6.21 1.59 -12.68
N VAL A 222 -5.62 2.65 -13.22
CA VAL A 222 -6.28 3.71 -14.01
C VAL A 222 -5.52 3.93 -15.31
N VAL A 223 -6.23 4.05 -16.42
CA VAL A 223 -5.65 4.39 -17.74
C VAL A 223 -5.55 5.90 -17.86
N PHE A 224 -4.35 6.40 -18.15
CA PHE A 224 -4.07 7.81 -18.44
C PHE A 224 -3.87 7.97 -19.95
N GLU A 225 -4.94 8.33 -20.68
CA GLU A 225 -4.99 8.25 -22.15
C GLU A 225 -3.94 9.10 -22.84
N ALA A 226 -3.56 10.24 -22.27
CA ALA A 226 -2.50 11.10 -22.80
C ALA A 226 -1.10 10.48 -22.71
N LEU A 227 -0.90 9.45 -21.89
CA LEU A 227 0.37 8.78 -21.63
C LEU A 227 0.43 7.39 -22.24
N ASP A 228 -0.59 6.61 -21.98
CA ASP A 228 -0.74 5.24 -22.48
C ASP A 228 -2.25 4.90 -22.56
N PRO A 229 -2.87 4.98 -23.75
CA PRO A 229 -4.30 4.76 -23.90
C PRO A 229 -4.72 3.28 -23.79
N GLN A 230 -3.77 2.36 -23.74
CA GLN A 230 -4.05 0.92 -23.74
C GLN A 230 -3.88 0.26 -22.38
N ARG A 231 -3.03 0.83 -21.49
CA ARG A 231 -2.62 0.18 -20.26
C ARG A 231 -2.87 1.07 -19.04
N PRO A 232 -3.33 0.49 -17.91
CA PRO A 232 -3.38 1.22 -16.65
C PRO A 232 -1.97 1.57 -16.16
N ALA A 233 -1.86 2.53 -15.25
CA ALA A 233 -0.58 3.01 -14.71
C ALA A 233 0.33 1.87 -14.24
N THR A 234 -0.23 0.85 -13.57
CA THR A 234 0.50 -0.33 -13.09
C THR A 234 1.23 -1.10 -14.21
N LEU A 235 0.72 -1.06 -15.45
CA LEU A 235 1.28 -1.79 -16.59
C LEU A 235 1.98 -0.87 -17.60
N SER A 236 2.06 0.43 -17.33
CA SER A 236 2.56 1.44 -18.29
C SER A 236 3.93 1.97 -17.90
N LEU A 237 4.95 1.65 -18.69
CA LEU A 237 6.29 2.21 -18.53
C LEU A 237 6.28 3.75 -18.68
N ALA A 238 5.43 4.29 -19.58
CA ALA A 238 5.33 5.73 -19.79
C ALA A 238 4.87 6.45 -18.52
N VAL A 239 3.86 5.89 -17.83
CA VAL A 239 3.37 6.43 -16.55
C VAL A 239 4.40 6.26 -15.45
N MET A 240 5.03 5.09 -15.33
CA MET A 240 6.01 4.82 -14.27
C MET A 240 7.29 5.65 -14.41
N ARG A 241 7.65 6.08 -15.62
CA ARG A 241 8.74 7.06 -15.84
C ARG A 241 8.45 8.39 -15.14
N LEU A 242 7.21 8.86 -15.12
CA LEU A 242 6.86 10.10 -14.41
C LEU A 242 7.19 10.04 -12.93
N LEU A 243 6.99 8.87 -12.28
CA LEU A 243 7.36 8.67 -10.89
C LEU A 243 8.85 8.90 -10.65
N ARG A 244 9.69 8.41 -11.57
CA ARG A 244 11.15 8.52 -11.48
C ARG A 244 11.65 9.91 -11.90
N GLU A 245 11.18 10.40 -13.05
CA GLU A 245 11.72 11.59 -13.72
C GLU A 245 11.07 12.90 -13.23
N ARG A 246 9.75 12.88 -12.98
CA ARG A 246 8.99 14.08 -12.57
C ARG A 246 8.78 14.20 -11.08
N CYS A 247 8.64 13.07 -10.38
CA CYS A 247 8.47 13.08 -8.93
C CYS A 247 9.77 12.83 -8.17
N GLY A 248 10.85 12.41 -8.84
CA GLY A 248 12.15 12.14 -8.22
C GLY A 248 12.14 10.98 -7.21
N PHE A 249 11.16 10.07 -7.31
CA PHE A 249 11.05 8.94 -6.38
C PHE A 249 11.90 7.76 -6.85
N HIS A 250 12.84 7.33 -6.03
CA HIS A 250 13.76 6.22 -6.32
C HIS A 250 13.55 4.98 -5.44
N GLY A 251 12.60 5.03 -4.50
CA GLY A 251 12.22 3.92 -3.66
C GLY A 251 11.37 2.87 -4.40
N PRO A 252 10.89 1.82 -3.69
CA PRO A 252 10.06 0.77 -4.25
C PRO A 252 8.67 1.28 -4.68
N ALA A 253 8.31 1.00 -5.93
CA ALA A 253 6.95 1.13 -6.44
C ALA A 253 6.25 -0.22 -6.30
N ILE A 254 5.03 -0.21 -5.75
CA ILE A 254 4.24 -1.42 -5.47
C ILE A 254 2.95 -1.34 -6.29
N SER A 255 2.51 -2.44 -6.89
CA SER A 255 1.20 -2.49 -7.55
C SER A 255 0.08 -2.35 -6.51
N ASP A 256 -1.06 -1.81 -6.89
CA ASP A 256 -2.30 -2.17 -6.23
C ASP A 256 -2.62 -3.65 -6.47
N ASP A 257 -3.65 -4.20 -5.81
CA ASP A 257 -3.95 -5.63 -5.89
C ASP A 257 -4.27 -6.07 -7.32
N LEU A 258 -3.45 -6.97 -7.85
CA LEU A 258 -3.61 -7.51 -9.21
C LEU A 258 -4.86 -8.39 -9.39
N GLU A 259 -5.59 -8.70 -8.31
CA GLU A 259 -6.87 -9.39 -8.36
C GLU A 259 -8.05 -8.43 -8.52
N MET A 260 -7.85 -7.10 -8.42
CA MET A 260 -8.90 -6.11 -8.70
C MET A 260 -9.39 -6.23 -10.16
N LYS A 261 -10.71 -6.10 -10.35
CA LYS A 261 -11.36 -6.30 -11.66
C LYS A 261 -10.87 -5.38 -12.76
N ALA A 262 -10.42 -4.15 -12.40
CA ALA A 262 -9.78 -3.23 -13.34
C ALA A 262 -8.61 -3.86 -14.11
N VAL A 263 -7.91 -4.80 -13.51
CA VAL A 263 -6.80 -5.53 -14.15
C VAL A 263 -7.21 -6.95 -14.47
N SER A 264 -7.76 -7.71 -13.52
CA SER A 264 -7.98 -9.15 -13.65
C SER A 264 -9.02 -9.55 -14.70
N GLU A 265 -9.98 -8.67 -15.04
CA GLU A 265 -10.99 -8.90 -16.09
C GLU A 265 -10.53 -8.41 -17.47
N HIS A 266 -9.49 -7.55 -17.54
CA HIS A 266 -9.05 -6.93 -18.79
C HIS A 266 -7.71 -7.49 -19.29
N PHE A 267 -6.88 -8.01 -18.40
CA PHE A 267 -5.54 -8.50 -18.73
C PHE A 267 -5.31 -9.88 -18.10
N PRO A 268 -4.92 -10.90 -18.90
CA PRO A 268 -4.59 -12.21 -18.36
C PRO A 268 -3.35 -12.12 -17.46
N LEU A 269 -3.29 -12.92 -16.40
CA LEU A 269 -2.21 -12.91 -15.42
C LEU A 269 -0.83 -13.15 -16.07
N GLU A 270 -0.79 -13.95 -17.14
CA GLU A 270 0.39 -14.25 -17.94
C GLU A 270 1.01 -13.03 -18.61
N GLN A 271 0.20 -12.00 -18.87
CA GLN A 271 0.63 -10.71 -19.40
C GLN A 271 0.85 -9.72 -18.24
N THR A 272 -0.09 -9.66 -17.29
CA THR A 272 -0.06 -8.69 -16.18
C THR A 272 1.24 -8.75 -15.40
N VAL A 273 1.70 -9.93 -15.01
CA VAL A 273 2.88 -10.07 -14.16
C VAL A 273 4.17 -9.61 -14.86
N PRO A 274 4.50 -10.06 -16.09
CA PRO A 274 5.67 -9.54 -16.81
C PRO A 274 5.54 -8.04 -17.13
N ASP A 275 4.37 -7.56 -17.55
CA ASP A 275 4.18 -6.16 -17.91
C ASP A 275 4.33 -5.24 -16.70
N THR A 276 3.87 -5.66 -15.51
CA THR A 276 4.02 -4.90 -14.26
C THR A 276 5.49 -4.63 -13.93
N ILE A 277 6.34 -5.67 -13.93
CA ILE A 277 7.76 -5.48 -13.63
C ILE A 277 8.49 -4.71 -14.72
N LEU A 278 8.13 -4.92 -16.00
CA LEU A 278 8.69 -4.20 -17.14
C LEU A 278 8.26 -2.72 -17.16
N ALA A 279 7.07 -2.40 -16.64
CA ALA A 279 6.65 -1.01 -16.43
C ALA A 279 7.52 -0.26 -15.41
N GLY A 280 8.21 -0.96 -14.52
CA GLY A 280 9.06 -0.34 -13.49
C GLY A 280 8.50 -0.45 -12.07
N VAL A 281 7.45 -1.26 -11.88
CA VAL A 281 6.92 -1.65 -10.56
C VAL A 281 7.85 -2.70 -9.94
N ASP A 282 8.11 -2.60 -8.65
CA ASP A 282 9.11 -3.41 -7.94
C ASP A 282 8.48 -4.48 -7.04
N GLY A 283 7.27 -4.23 -6.54
CA GLY A 283 6.52 -5.14 -5.68
C GLY A 283 5.12 -5.42 -6.18
N PHE A 284 4.62 -6.61 -5.91
CA PHE A 284 3.30 -7.06 -6.35
C PHE A 284 2.39 -7.34 -5.17
N LEU A 285 1.14 -6.87 -5.22
CA LEU A 285 0.08 -7.31 -4.33
C LEU A 285 -0.80 -8.34 -5.05
N VAL A 286 -1.03 -9.50 -4.40
CA VAL A 286 -2.00 -10.52 -4.81
C VAL A 286 -2.69 -10.99 -3.53
N CYS A 287 -3.93 -10.55 -3.29
CA CYS A 287 -4.46 -10.42 -1.93
C CYS A 287 -5.46 -11.48 -1.52
N HIS A 288 -5.97 -12.33 -2.45
CA HIS A 288 -7.14 -13.13 -2.14
C HIS A 288 -6.97 -14.64 -2.39
N THR A 289 -6.37 -15.04 -3.50
CA THR A 289 -6.39 -16.41 -4.00
C THR A 289 -5.02 -17.06 -3.98
N ALA A 290 -4.79 -18.06 -3.11
CA ALA A 290 -3.48 -18.73 -2.96
C ALA A 290 -2.99 -19.32 -4.29
N GLU A 291 -3.85 -19.94 -5.08
CA GLU A 291 -3.49 -20.47 -6.40
C GLU A 291 -2.98 -19.38 -7.34
N ARG A 292 -3.63 -18.20 -7.36
CA ARG A 292 -3.16 -17.06 -8.17
C ARG A 292 -1.83 -16.51 -7.69
N GLN A 293 -1.58 -16.51 -6.38
CA GLN A 293 -0.33 -16.09 -5.77
C GLN A 293 0.84 -16.97 -6.22
N HIS A 294 0.68 -18.30 -6.10
CA HIS A 294 1.67 -19.26 -6.61
C HIS A 294 1.91 -19.11 -8.11
N ARG A 295 0.81 -19.02 -8.90
CA ARG A 295 0.88 -18.86 -10.35
C ARG A 295 1.58 -17.56 -10.76
N ALA A 296 1.32 -16.44 -10.07
CA ALA A 296 1.97 -15.16 -10.36
C ALA A 296 3.50 -15.24 -10.15
N ILE A 297 3.95 -15.88 -9.06
CA ILE A 297 5.38 -16.12 -8.82
C ILE A 297 5.99 -16.99 -9.92
N ASP A 298 5.31 -18.07 -10.32
CA ASP A 298 5.77 -18.97 -11.40
C ASP A 298 5.84 -18.27 -12.75
N LEU A 299 4.86 -17.41 -13.06
CA LEU A 299 4.84 -16.63 -14.29
C LEU A 299 6.00 -15.63 -14.36
N LEU A 300 6.33 -14.97 -13.26
CA LEU A 300 7.48 -14.08 -13.18
C LEU A 300 8.79 -14.87 -13.40
N ARG A 301 8.94 -15.99 -12.68
CA ARG A 301 10.11 -16.86 -12.83
C ARG A 301 10.27 -17.32 -14.28
N LYS A 302 9.19 -17.82 -14.89
CA LYS A 302 9.18 -18.28 -16.29
C LYS A 302 9.54 -17.14 -17.25
N ALA A 303 8.98 -15.93 -17.05
CA ALA A 303 9.28 -14.78 -17.90
C ALA A 303 10.76 -14.37 -17.87
N ILE A 304 11.42 -14.54 -16.71
CA ILE A 304 12.86 -14.31 -16.56
C ILE A 304 13.68 -15.43 -17.20
N GLU A 305 13.28 -16.69 -17.03
CA GLU A 305 13.94 -17.85 -17.63
C GLU A 305 13.90 -17.81 -19.16
N GLU A 306 12.78 -17.35 -19.73
CA GLU A 306 12.57 -17.15 -21.17
C GLU A 306 13.21 -15.86 -21.72
N GLY A 307 13.78 -15.00 -20.87
CA GLY A 307 14.38 -13.73 -21.28
C GLY A 307 13.39 -12.62 -21.64
N ARG A 308 12.07 -12.81 -21.39
CA ARG A 308 11.04 -11.78 -21.58
C ARG A 308 11.20 -10.64 -20.56
N VAL A 309 11.62 -10.95 -19.35
CA VAL A 309 12.00 -10.00 -18.30
C VAL A 309 13.52 -10.09 -18.10
N PRO A 310 14.25 -8.97 -18.30
CA PRO A 310 15.71 -8.95 -18.04
C PRO A 310 16.03 -9.25 -16.58
N ARG A 311 17.13 -9.98 -16.34
CA ARG A 311 17.60 -10.30 -14.97
C ARG A 311 18.01 -9.06 -14.19
N GLU A 312 18.50 -8.07 -14.88
CA GLU A 312 18.88 -6.76 -14.32
C GLU A 312 17.66 -6.07 -13.70
N ARG A 313 16.49 -6.21 -14.33
CA ARG A 313 15.23 -5.66 -13.78
C ARG A 313 14.79 -6.38 -12.50
N LEU A 314 15.00 -7.70 -12.40
CA LEU A 314 14.77 -8.44 -11.16
C LEU A 314 15.73 -7.98 -10.06
N VAL A 315 17.02 -7.82 -10.37
CA VAL A 315 18.02 -7.33 -9.41
C VAL A 315 17.66 -5.94 -8.91
N GLU A 316 17.27 -5.04 -9.79
CA GLU A 316 16.81 -3.69 -9.45
C GLU A 316 15.59 -3.73 -8.51
N ALA A 317 14.57 -4.52 -8.85
CA ALA A 317 13.36 -4.65 -8.04
C ALA A 317 13.66 -5.23 -6.65
N THR A 318 14.45 -6.31 -6.58
CA THR A 318 14.87 -6.91 -5.31
C THR A 318 15.67 -5.94 -4.45
N GLY A 319 16.53 -5.12 -5.07
CA GLY A 319 17.28 -4.07 -4.38
C GLY A 319 16.36 -3.01 -3.76
N ARG A 320 15.33 -2.56 -4.48
CA ARG A 320 14.34 -1.61 -3.96
C ARG A 320 13.47 -2.22 -2.85
N ILE A 321 12.97 -3.43 -3.03
CA ILE A 321 12.21 -4.13 -1.97
C ILE A 321 13.07 -4.36 -0.71
N ALA A 322 14.38 -4.54 -0.85
CA ALA A 322 15.27 -4.63 0.29
C ALA A 322 15.34 -3.32 1.11
N LEU A 323 15.14 -2.15 0.48
CA LEU A 323 15.02 -0.88 1.21
C LEU A 323 13.76 -0.86 2.08
N LEU A 324 12.63 -1.38 1.56
CA LEU A 324 11.39 -1.46 2.31
C LEU A 324 11.52 -2.42 3.51
N LYS A 325 12.18 -3.56 3.33
CA LYS A 325 12.42 -4.54 4.39
C LYS A 325 13.23 -4.00 5.59
N LYS A 326 13.85 -2.83 5.49
CA LYS A 326 14.51 -2.18 6.65
C LYS A 326 13.51 -1.77 7.73
N PHE A 327 12.24 -1.66 7.41
CA PHE A 327 11.17 -1.43 8.37
C PHE A 327 10.69 -2.71 9.07
N ALA A 328 11.05 -3.89 8.56
CA ALA A 328 10.66 -5.15 9.19
C ALA A 328 11.19 -5.24 10.61
N GLY A 329 10.28 -5.25 11.57
CA GLY A 329 10.61 -5.39 12.99
C GLY A 329 10.53 -6.82 13.49
N ASP A 330 10.97 -7.00 14.72
CA ASP A 330 10.88 -8.27 15.43
C ASP A 330 9.42 -8.70 15.70
N PRO A 331 9.16 -9.98 15.96
CA PRO A 331 7.87 -10.43 16.48
C PRO A 331 7.43 -9.61 17.69
N PRO A 332 6.17 -9.15 17.76
CA PRO A 332 5.70 -8.36 18.89
C PRO A 332 5.61 -9.18 20.18
N ASP A 333 5.76 -8.53 21.31
CA ASP A 333 5.47 -9.11 22.62
C ASP A 333 3.97 -9.02 22.90
N VAL A 334 3.28 -10.14 22.77
CA VAL A 334 1.82 -10.22 22.92
C VAL A 334 1.34 -9.79 24.31
N LEU A 335 2.12 -10.05 25.35
CA LEU A 335 1.76 -9.70 26.74
C LEU A 335 1.76 -8.19 26.97
N GLN A 336 2.53 -7.44 26.20
CA GLN A 336 2.63 -5.98 26.32
C GLN A 336 1.67 -5.20 25.39
N VAL A 337 0.96 -5.87 24.49
CA VAL A 337 0.13 -5.20 23.48
C VAL A 337 -0.87 -4.23 24.09
N ARG A 338 -1.66 -4.67 25.09
CA ARG A 338 -2.67 -3.82 25.74
C ARG A 338 -2.06 -2.61 26.43
N GLU A 339 -0.95 -2.80 27.11
CA GLU A 339 -0.24 -1.71 27.78
C GLU A 339 0.28 -0.69 26.76
N ARG A 340 0.93 -1.15 25.71
CA ARG A 340 1.41 -0.31 24.61
C ARG A 340 0.27 0.48 23.97
N LEU A 341 -0.85 -0.15 23.64
CA LEU A 341 -2.01 0.53 23.05
C LEU A 341 -2.62 1.57 24.02
N ARG A 342 -2.67 1.29 25.32
CA ARG A 342 -3.11 2.28 26.32
C ARG A 342 -2.16 3.47 26.39
N ALA A 343 -0.86 3.24 26.33
CA ALA A 343 0.16 4.29 26.37
C ALA A 343 0.16 5.17 25.11
N THR A 344 -0.39 4.69 23.97
CA THR A 344 -0.52 5.47 22.73
C THR A 344 -1.71 6.40 22.72
N LYS A 345 -2.75 6.15 23.52
CA LYS A 345 -3.98 6.97 23.54
C LYS A 345 -3.67 8.45 23.76
N ARG A 346 -4.28 9.28 22.93
CA ARG A 346 -4.15 10.75 22.93
C ARG A 346 -5.56 11.37 23.02
N PRO A 347 -6.13 11.52 24.25
CA PRO A 347 -7.46 12.10 24.42
C PRO A 347 -7.58 13.50 23.78
N GLU A 348 -6.48 14.29 23.85
CA GLU A 348 -6.44 15.62 23.26
C GLU A 348 -6.58 15.60 21.72
N LEU A 349 -5.98 14.58 21.07
CA LEU A 349 -6.08 14.38 19.63
C LEU A 349 -7.51 13.97 19.24
N ALA A 350 -8.12 13.09 20.02
CA ALA A 350 -9.52 12.69 19.82
C ALA A 350 -10.49 13.88 19.95
N GLY A 351 -10.23 14.79 20.87
CA GLY A 351 -11.04 16.01 21.04
C GLY A 351 -10.89 17.03 19.90
N ARG A 352 -9.75 16.98 19.17
CA ARG A 352 -9.47 17.85 18.00
C ARG A 352 -10.01 17.26 16.69
N LEU A 353 -10.30 15.98 16.67
CA LEU A 353 -10.76 15.24 15.48
C LEU A 353 -12.16 14.70 15.76
N PRO A 354 -13.23 15.41 15.34
CA PRO A 354 -14.58 14.90 15.52
C PRO A 354 -14.73 13.53 14.81
N SER A 355 -15.30 12.57 15.54
CA SER A 355 -15.59 11.24 15.01
C SER A 355 -16.67 11.34 13.94
N ALA A 356 -16.30 11.23 12.67
CA ALA A 356 -17.28 10.92 11.64
C ALA A 356 -17.57 9.41 11.68
N LEU A 357 -18.85 9.04 11.66
CA LEU A 357 -19.22 7.63 11.50
C LEU A 357 -18.63 7.11 10.17
N PRO A 358 -17.91 6.00 10.19
CA PRO A 358 -17.32 5.47 8.98
C PRO A 358 -18.42 5.07 7.99
N GLY A 359 -18.35 5.56 6.75
CA GLY A 359 -19.13 5.07 5.64
C GLY A 359 -18.76 3.62 5.27
N ARG A 360 -19.43 3.07 4.25
CA ARG A 360 -19.07 1.74 3.73
C ARG A 360 -17.64 1.74 3.20
N ASP A 361 -16.83 0.76 3.60
CA ASP A 361 -15.48 0.55 3.09
C ASP A 361 -15.52 0.20 1.59
N PRO A 362 -14.97 1.02 0.70
CA PRO A 362 -14.96 0.75 -0.74
C PRO A 362 -13.98 -0.37 -1.12
N THR A 363 -13.07 -0.74 -0.24
CA THR A 363 -12.03 -1.76 -0.46
C THR A 363 -12.37 -3.10 0.20
N ALA A 364 -13.54 -3.21 0.86
CA ALA A 364 -14.03 -4.47 1.40
C ALA A 364 -14.55 -5.35 0.25
N VAL A 365 -13.85 -6.45 0.00
CA VAL A 365 -14.21 -7.49 -0.98
C VAL A 365 -14.67 -8.75 -0.25
#